data_fbaf79c46900ac6b7784c56eb82b9896
#
_entry.id   fbaf79c46900ac6b7784c56eb82b9896
#
_cell.length_a   1.000
_cell.length_b   1.000
_cell.length_c   1.000
_cell.angle_alpha   90.00
_cell.angle_beta   90.00
_cell.angle_gamma   90.00
#
_symmetry.space_group_name_H-M   'P 1'
#
loop_
_entity.id
_entity.type
_entity.pdbx_description
1 polymer ?
#
loop_
_entity_poly.entity_id
_entity_poly.type
_entity_poly.pdbx_seq_one_letter_code
_entity_poly.pdbx_strand_id
1 'polypeptide(L)'
;MSSELSGKVAVITGGSRGIGRAVALKFADEGARVAVVAAHDRDALRQIEEEIAVLGGDSIAMLADVSRRGDVEGVVQSVLTQWGRIDVLVNNAGILRLGSLESISEERWEETLAVHLKGTFHCTQAVIPIMKQQRKGKIINIAAPSALRGSFGVADYAAAKGGIIAFTKNAASELSAYNIQVNCISPVADTRMTEELTKFRREALGIARREREFVAPEVIAPAFLFFATADSDLVSGQMIEVGRV
;
A
#
# COMPACT_ATOMS: atom_id res chain seq x y z
N MET A 1 -6.27 15.09 22.20
CA MET A 1 -5.02 14.62 21.55
C MET A 1 -4.94 15.32 20.21
N SER A 2 -3.81 15.86 19.80
CA SER A 2 -3.69 16.48 18.47
C SER A 2 -3.75 15.38 17.42
N SER A 3 -4.70 15.46 16.51
CA SER A 3 -4.81 14.53 15.38
C SER A 3 -3.66 14.82 14.39
N GLU A 4 -2.72 13.89 14.26
CA GLU A 4 -1.46 14.08 13.53
C GLU A 4 -1.65 14.32 12.03
N LEU A 5 -2.78 13.84 11.48
CA LEU A 5 -3.16 14.02 10.07
C LEU A 5 -4.34 14.97 9.87
N SER A 6 -4.66 15.81 10.87
CA SER A 6 -5.75 16.77 10.76
C SER A 6 -5.62 17.64 9.50
N GLY A 7 -6.70 17.71 8.70
CA GLY A 7 -6.76 18.45 7.45
C GLY A 7 -5.92 17.86 6.30
N LYS A 8 -5.31 16.68 6.46
CA LYS A 8 -4.60 15.96 5.39
C LYS A 8 -5.54 15.08 4.60
N VAL A 9 -5.19 14.84 3.35
CA VAL A 9 -5.89 13.93 2.44
C VAL A 9 -4.96 12.77 2.09
N ALA A 10 -5.41 11.56 2.40
CA ALA A 10 -4.69 10.32 2.13
C ALA A 10 -5.41 9.47 1.08
N VAL A 11 -4.69 8.98 0.09
CA VAL A 11 -5.17 7.99 -0.89
C VAL A 11 -4.55 6.64 -0.54
N ILE A 12 -5.37 5.61 -0.31
CA ILE A 12 -4.92 4.27 0.08
C ILE A 12 -5.44 3.25 -0.93
N THR A 13 -4.54 2.68 -1.72
CA THR A 13 -4.89 1.63 -2.68
C THR A 13 -4.93 0.26 -2.00
N GLY A 14 -5.87 -0.60 -2.41
CA GLY A 14 -6.10 -1.87 -1.72
C GLY A 14 -6.58 -1.69 -0.28
N GLY A 15 -7.33 -0.59 -0.01
CA GLY A 15 -7.72 -0.17 1.32
C GLY A 15 -8.96 -0.85 1.89
N SER A 16 -9.63 -1.73 1.16
CA SER A 16 -10.89 -2.36 1.61
C SER A 16 -10.70 -3.49 2.64
N ARG A 17 -9.49 -4.03 2.80
CA ARG A 17 -9.21 -5.15 3.71
C ARG A 17 -7.75 -5.18 4.18
N GLY A 18 -7.46 -6.04 5.16
CA GLY A 18 -6.10 -6.33 5.65
C GLY A 18 -5.34 -5.07 6.05
N ILE A 19 -4.08 -4.98 5.64
CA ILE A 19 -3.19 -3.87 5.97
C ILE A 19 -3.76 -2.53 5.49
N GLY A 20 -4.25 -2.47 4.25
CA GLY A 20 -4.80 -1.22 3.71
C GLY A 20 -6.00 -0.69 4.50
N ARG A 21 -6.90 -1.60 4.94
CA ARG A 21 -8.01 -1.22 5.81
C ARG A 21 -7.53 -0.71 7.18
N ALA A 22 -6.60 -1.42 7.81
CA ALA A 22 -6.06 -0.99 9.11
C ALA A 22 -5.39 0.40 9.01
N VAL A 23 -4.66 0.67 7.92
CA VAL A 23 -4.05 1.98 7.65
C VAL A 23 -5.12 3.05 7.42
N ALA A 24 -6.18 2.73 6.65
CA ALA A 24 -7.27 3.67 6.39
C ALA A 24 -7.98 4.11 7.68
N LEU A 25 -8.32 3.15 8.54
CA LEU A 25 -8.93 3.43 9.85
C LEU A 25 -7.98 4.22 10.75
N LYS A 26 -6.70 3.84 10.82
CA LYS A 26 -5.71 4.58 11.62
C LYS A 26 -5.55 6.01 11.14
N PHE A 27 -5.50 6.26 9.84
CA PHE A 27 -5.37 7.62 9.30
C PHE A 27 -6.63 8.44 9.53
N ALA A 28 -7.82 7.84 9.43
CA ALA A 28 -9.08 8.51 9.76
C ALA A 28 -9.16 8.89 11.24
N ASP A 29 -8.78 7.99 12.14
CA ASP A 29 -8.70 8.23 13.59
C ASP A 29 -7.74 9.38 13.94
N GLU A 30 -6.69 9.58 13.12
CA GLU A 30 -5.75 10.69 13.21
C GLU A 30 -6.20 11.95 12.44
N GLY A 31 -7.46 12.01 12.02
CA GLY A 31 -8.09 13.19 11.43
C GLY A 31 -7.82 13.41 9.95
N ALA A 32 -7.30 12.41 9.22
CA ALA A 32 -7.18 12.49 7.77
C ALA A 32 -8.55 12.30 7.09
N ARG A 33 -8.72 12.95 5.93
CA ARG A 33 -9.72 12.58 4.93
C ARG A 33 -9.14 11.44 4.10
N VAL A 34 -9.89 10.34 3.95
CA VAL A 34 -9.34 9.11 3.38
C VAL A 34 -10.06 8.69 2.12
N ALA A 35 -9.34 8.63 1.00
CA ALA A 35 -9.79 7.99 -0.22
C ALA A 35 -9.36 6.52 -0.23
N VAL A 36 -10.32 5.62 -0.16
CA VAL A 36 -10.10 4.17 -0.17
C VAL A 36 -10.34 3.62 -1.57
N VAL A 37 -9.35 2.94 -2.13
CA VAL A 37 -9.41 2.40 -3.49
C VAL A 37 -9.26 0.89 -3.47
N ALA A 38 -10.13 0.17 -4.19
CA ALA A 38 -10.01 -1.26 -4.44
C ALA A 38 -10.49 -1.62 -5.84
N ALA A 39 -9.91 -2.66 -6.44
CA ALA A 39 -10.31 -3.07 -7.80
C ALA A 39 -11.65 -3.78 -7.85
N HIS A 40 -12.03 -4.45 -6.76
CA HIS A 40 -13.23 -5.27 -6.62
C HIS A 40 -13.80 -5.08 -5.21
N ASP A 41 -14.98 -5.62 -4.96
CA ASP A 41 -15.59 -5.71 -3.64
C ASP A 41 -16.23 -4.37 -3.16
N ARG A 42 -17.35 -4.02 -3.79
CA ARG A 42 -18.14 -2.83 -3.42
C ARG A 42 -18.65 -2.86 -1.99
N ASP A 43 -18.96 -4.05 -1.48
CA ASP A 43 -19.51 -4.18 -0.12
C ASP A 43 -18.42 -3.91 0.92
N ALA A 44 -17.19 -4.42 0.72
CA ALA A 44 -16.08 -4.06 1.60
C ALA A 44 -15.69 -2.58 1.51
N LEU A 45 -15.85 -1.94 0.35
CA LEU A 45 -15.66 -0.50 0.21
C LEU A 45 -16.72 0.29 0.98
N ARG A 46 -17.98 -0.11 0.93
CA ARG A 46 -19.05 0.52 1.72
C ARG A 46 -18.82 0.33 3.21
N GLN A 47 -18.43 -0.88 3.61
CA GLN A 47 -18.16 -1.18 5.02
C GLN A 47 -17.05 -0.29 5.59
N ILE A 48 -15.95 -0.08 4.87
CA ILE A 48 -14.86 0.79 5.37
C ILE A 48 -15.29 2.26 5.46
N GLU A 49 -16.15 2.76 4.55
CA GLU A 49 -16.72 4.11 4.68
C GLU A 49 -17.58 4.24 5.94
N GLU A 50 -18.43 3.25 6.22
CA GLU A 50 -19.26 3.21 7.43
C GLU A 50 -18.38 3.19 8.70
N GLU A 51 -17.32 2.39 8.71
CA GLU A 51 -16.38 2.32 9.84
C GLU A 51 -15.64 3.64 10.06
N ILE A 52 -15.21 4.31 8.99
CA ILE A 52 -14.56 5.63 9.06
C ILE A 52 -15.58 6.67 9.57
N ALA A 53 -16.82 6.62 9.11
CA ALA A 53 -17.87 7.53 9.58
C ALA A 53 -18.16 7.36 11.08
N VAL A 54 -18.10 6.13 11.62
CA VAL A 54 -18.24 5.87 13.07
C VAL A 54 -17.12 6.53 13.88
N LEU A 55 -15.92 6.65 13.32
CA LEU A 55 -14.80 7.39 13.92
C LEU A 55 -14.96 8.92 13.79
N GLY A 56 -16.01 9.40 13.13
CA GLY A 56 -16.18 10.83 12.81
C GLY A 56 -15.32 11.33 11.66
N GLY A 57 -14.71 10.40 10.90
CA GLY A 57 -13.85 10.70 9.75
C GLY A 57 -14.64 11.00 8.47
N ASP A 58 -13.96 11.64 7.51
CA ASP A 58 -14.47 11.93 6.16
C ASP A 58 -13.77 11.00 5.15
N SER A 59 -14.54 10.28 4.34
CA SER A 59 -13.96 9.33 3.37
C SER A 59 -14.76 9.26 2.07
N ILE A 60 -14.08 8.81 1.02
CA ILE A 60 -14.68 8.34 -0.23
C ILE A 60 -14.09 6.99 -0.60
N ALA A 61 -14.93 6.06 -1.01
CA ALA A 61 -14.50 4.75 -1.47
C ALA A 61 -14.78 4.56 -2.96
N MET A 62 -13.77 4.08 -3.69
CA MET A 62 -13.83 4.01 -5.14
C MET A 62 -13.38 2.65 -5.68
N LEU A 63 -14.10 2.16 -6.69
CA LEU A 63 -13.63 1.04 -7.50
C LEU A 63 -12.67 1.54 -8.57
N ALA A 64 -11.42 1.08 -8.52
CA ALA A 64 -10.43 1.34 -9.55
C ALA A 64 -9.34 0.26 -9.54
N ASP A 65 -8.92 -0.15 -10.73
CA ASP A 65 -7.80 -1.06 -10.94
C ASP A 65 -6.52 -0.25 -11.17
N VAL A 66 -5.58 -0.32 -10.24
CA VAL A 66 -4.31 0.42 -10.30
C VAL A 66 -3.45 0.05 -11.51
N SER A 67 -3.65 -1.13 -12.11
CA SER A 67 -2.98 -1.54 -13.33
C SER A 67 -3.41 -0.72 -14.56
N ARG A 68 -4.56 -0.04 -14.46
CA ARG A 68 -5.17 0.79 -15.51
C ARG A 68 -4.96 2.26 -15.21
N ARG A 69 -4.18 2.94 -16.03
CA ARG A 69 -3.88 4.38 -15.86
C ARG A 69 -5.13 5.25 -15.76
N GLY A 70 -6.12 5.02 -16.64
CA GLY A 70 -7.35 5.81 -16.65
C GLY A 70 -8.15 5.71 -15.36
N ASP A 71 -8.18 4.54 -14.72
CA ASP A 71 -8.84 4.36 -13.43
C ASP A 71 -8.13 5.19 -12.34
N VAL A 72 -6.79 5.16 -12.32
CA VAL A 72 -5.97 5.93 -11.37
C VAL A 72 -6.17 7.44 -11.56
N GLU A 73 -6.18 7.92 -12.80
CA GLU A 73 -6.45 9.33 -13.13
C GLU A 73 -7.85 9.74 -12.66
N GLY A 74 -8.86 8.88 -12.83
CA GLY A 74 -10.21 9.07 -12.32
C GLY A 74 -10.27 9.18 -10.80
N VAL A 75 -9.52 8.35 -10.07
CA VAL A 75 -9.39 8.43 -8.61
C VAL A 75 -8.80 9.78 -8.19
N VAL A 76 -7.66 10.16 -8.77
CA VAL A 76 -6.99 11.43 -8.44
C VAL A 76 -7.90 12.63 -8.71
N GLN A 77 -8.60 12.64 -9.86
CA GLN A 77 -9.55 13.72 -10.19
C GLN A 77 -10.71 13.78 -9.17
N SER A 78 -11.26 12.64 -8.76
CA SER A 78 -12.34 12.59 -7.77
C SER A 78 -11.88 13.14 -6.42
N VAL A 79 -10.68 12.77 -5.95
CA VAL A 79 -10.09 13.27 -4.70
C VAL A 79 -9.85 14.78 -4.77
N LEU A 80 -9.34 15.28 -5.88
CA LEU A 80 -9.12 16.71 -6.07
C LEU A 80 -10.43 17.50 -6.13
N THR A 81 -11.46 16.96 -6.78
CA THR A 81 -12.78 17.58 -6.82
C THR A 81 -13.39 17.68 -5.44
N GLN A 82 -13.24 16.64 -4.62
CA GLN A 82 -13.81 16.56 -3.27
C GLN A 82 -13.05 17.44 -2.25
N TRP A 83 -11.72 17.41 -2.27
CA TRP A 83 -10.90 17.98 -1.20
C TRP A 83 -9.78 18.93 -1.65
N GLY A 84 -9.52 19.06 -2.95
CA GLY A 84 -8.58 20.02 -3.55
C GLY A 84 -7.10 19.71 -3.33
N ARG A 85 -6.75 18.60 -2.68
CA ARG A 85 -5.36 18.23 -2.34
C ARG A 85 -5.15 16.74 -2.18
N ILE A 86 -3.89 16.31 -2.23
CA ILE A 86 -3.43 14.96 -1.85
C ILE A 86 -2.12 15.11 -1.09
N ASP A 87 -2.11 14.71 0.19
CA ASP A 87 -0.93 14.83 1.05
C ASP A 87 -0.16 13.52 1.19
N VAL A 88 -0.90 12.40 1.23
CA VAL A 88 -0.33 11.07 1.45
C VAL A 88 -0.87 10.11 0.38
N LEU A 89 0.03 9.33 -0.21
CA LEU A 89 -0.30 8.18 -1.06
C LEU A 89 0.25 6.91 -0.41
N VAL A 90 -0.61 5.91 -0.20
CA VAL A 90 -0.20 4.56 0.23
C VAL A 90 -0.46 3.58 -0.92
N ASN A 91 0.61 3.12 -1.56
CA ASN A 91 0.58 2.12 -2.62
C ASN A 91 0.57 0.72 -2.01
N ASN A 92 -0.63 0.26 -1.59
CA ASN A 92 -0.81 -1.02 -0.92
C ASN A 92 -1.53 -2.06 -1.79
N ALA A 93 -2.19 -1.68 -2.87
CA ALA A 93 -2.89 -2.62 -3.76
C ALA A 93 -1.99 -3.77 -4.22
N GLY A 94 -2.52 -4.98 -4.22
CA GLY A 94 -1.77 -6.14 -4.61
C GLY A 94 -2.59 -7.41 -4.68
N ILE A 95 -2.08 -8.38 -5.42
CA ILE A 95 -2.61 -9.72 -5.59
C ILE A 95 -1.56 -10.75 -5.17
N LEU A 96 -1.99 -11.97 -4.86
CA LEU A 96 -1.10 -13.10 -4.64
C LEU A 96 -1.56 -14.27 -5.51
N ARG A 97 -0.64 -14.79 -6.29
CA ARG A 97 -0.77 -16.03 -7.03
C ARG A 97 0.34 -16.96 -6.56
N LEU A 98 0.04 -18.21 -6.29
CA LEU A 98 0.98 -19.17 -5.74
C LEU A 98 1.32 -20.24 -6.77
N GLY A 99 2.59 -20.62 -6.86
CA GLY A 99 3.06 -21.65 -7.75
C GLY A 99 4.60 -21.72 -7.80
N SER A 100 5.15 -22.88 -8.18
CA SER A 100 6.59 -23.02 -8.42
C SER A 100 7.04 -22.13 -9.59
N LEU A 101 8.32 -21.78 -9.63
CA LEU A 101 8.88 -20.93 -10.68
C LEU A 101 8.57 -21.47 -12.10
N GLU A 102 8.66 -22.77 -12.28
CA GLU A 102 8.37 -23.46 -13.56
C GLU A 102 6.88 -23.43 -13.97
N SER A 103 5.98 -23.17 -13.01
CA SER A 103 4.53 -23.13 -13.26
C SER A 103 3.98 -21.72 -13.49
N ILE A 104 4.84 -20.70 -13.46
CA ILE A 104 4.42 -19.31 -13.70
C ILE A 104 4.21 -19.13 -15.20
N SER A 105 2.96 -18.85 -15.61
CA SER A 105 2.69 -18.46 -17.00
C SER A 105 3.06 -17.00 -17.25
N GLU A 106 3.25 -16.62 -18.50
CA GLU A 106 3.54 -15.25 -18.90
C GLU A 106 2.41 -14.31 -18.47
N GLU A 107 1.14 -14.72 -18.63
CA GLU A 107 -0.03 -13.93 -18.25
C GLU A 107 -0.05 -13.66 -16.73
N ARG A 108 0.27 -14.68 -15.93
CA ARG A 108 0.36 -14.52 -14.47
C ARG A 108 1.49 -13.56 -14.08
N TRP A 109 2.64 -13.67 -14.74
CA TRP A 109 3.78 -12.78 -14.56
C TRP A 109 3.39 -11.34 -14.86
N GLU A 110 2.80 -11.11 -16.03
CA GLU A 110 2.35 -9.79 -16.49
C GLU A 110 1.27 -9.20 -15.56
N GLU A 111 0.27 -9.98 -15.14
CA GLU A 111 -0.76 -9.55 -14.19
C GLU A 111 -0.11 -9.09 -12.86
N THR A 112 0.82 -9.88 -12.34
CA THR A 112 1.48 -9.59 -11.07
C THR A 112 2.29 -8.29 -11.14
N LEU A 113 3.09 -8.11 -12.20
CA LEU A 113 3.84 -6.87 -12.39
C LEU A 113 2.93 -5.68 -12.67
N ALA A 114 1.86 -5.87 -13.44
CA ALA A 114 0.91 -4.82 -13.77
C ALA A 114 0.23 -4.26 -12.51
N VAL A 115 -0.22 -5.12 -11.60
CA VAL A 115 -0.89 -4.66 -10.37
C VAL A 115 0.13 -4.05 -9.40
N HIS A 116 1.22 -4.75 -9.10
CA HIS A 116 2.15 -4.34 -8.05
C HIS A 116 3.08 -3.20 -8.47
N LEU A 117 3.90 -3.43 -9.50
CA LEU A 117 4.96 -2.49 -9.88
C LEU A 117 4.42 -1.35 -10.74
N LYS A 118 3.71 -1.69 -11.82
CA LYS A 118 3.14 -0.69 -12.73
C LYS A 118 2.02 0.10 -12.03
N GLY A 119 1.20 -0.53 -11.18
CA GLY A 119 0.18 0.16 -10.38
C GLY A 119 0.80 1.16 -9.40
N THR A 120 1.87 0.79 -8.69
CA THR A 120 2.65 1.71 -7.84
C THR A 120 3.18 2.90 -8.66
N PHE A 121 3.71 2.64 -9.86
CA PHE A 121 4.18 3.70 -10.77
C PHE A 121 3.02 4.61 -11.21
N HIS A 122 1.88 4.06 -11.64
CA HIS A 122 0.73 4.86 -12.08
C HIS A 122 0.24 5.79 -10.98
N CYS A 123 0.00 5.26 -9.78
CA CYS A 123 -0.50 6.06 -8.65
C CYS A 123 0.51 7.14 -8.24
N THR A 124 1.79 6.77 -8.15
CA THR A 124 2.86 7.73 -7.82
C THR A 124 2.93 8.84 -8.87
N GLN A 125 2.97 8.49 -10.16
CA GLN A 125 3.05 9.48 -11.24
C GLN A 125 1.86 10.43 -11.25
N ALA A 126 0.65 9.93 -10.97
CA ALA A 126 -0.58 10.72 -10.97
C ALA A 126 -0.62 11.77 -9.84
N VAL A 127 -0.02 11.51 -8.67
CA VAL A 127 -0.03 12.46 -7.56
C VAL A 127 1.15 13.46 -7.59
N ILE A 128 2.22 13.18 -8.33
CA ILE A 128 3.42 14.03 -8.38
C ILE A 128 3.12 15.49 -8.75
N PRO A 129 2.32 15.81 -9.78
CA PRO A 129 2.04 17.20 -10.13
C PRO A 129 1.39 17.98 -8.98
N ILE A 130 0.46 17.34 -8.28
CA ILE A 130 -0.27 17.91 -7.14
C ILE A 130 0.71 18.15 -5.97
N MET A 131 1.47 17.16 -5.57
CA MET A 131 2.44 17.25 -4.47
C MET A 131 3.56 18.25 -4.79
N LYS A 132 4.01 18.36 -6.05
CA LYS A 132 4.96 19.39 -6.50
C LYS A 132 4.39 20.79 -6.33
N GLN A 133 3.15 21.02 -6.74
CA GLN A 133 2.46 22.31 -6.55
C GLN A 133 2.30 22.64 -5.06
N GLN A 134 2.00 21.65 -4.22
CA GLN A 134 1.90 21.79 -2.78
C GLN A 134 3.26 21.99 -2.09
N ARG A 135 4.40 21.68 -2.77
CA ARG A 135 5.74 21.64 -2.18
C ARG A 135 5.81 20.73 -0.94
N LYS A 136 4.98 19.71 -0.90
CA LYS A 136 4.90 18.73 0.18
C LYS A 136 4.13 17.50 -0.27
N GLY A 137 4.59 16.30 0.14
CA GLY A 137 3.90 15.04 -0.10
C GLY A 137 4.60 13.86 0.57
N LYS A 138 3.85 12.83 0.88
CA LYS A 138 4.34 11.58 1.45
C LYS A 138 3.86 10.41 0.59
N ILE A 139 4.77 9.59 0.10
CA ILE A 139 4.46 8.40 -0.68
C ILE A 139 5.02 7.19 0.07
N ILE A 140 4.15 6.25 0.39
CA ILE A 140 4.47 5.04 1.15
C ILE A 140 4.18 3.83 0.26
N ASN A 141 5.22 3.16 -0.15
CA ASN A 141 5.15 1.96 -0.99
C ASN A 141 5.20 0.69 -0.15
N ILE A 142 4.65 -0.40 -0.65
CA ILE A 142 4.66 -1.69 0.03
C ILE A 142 5.60 -2.66 -0.69
N ALA A 143 6.69 -3.04 -0.02
CA ALA A 143 7.56 -4.15 -0.38
C ALA A 143 7.10 -5.47 0.27
N ALA A 144 7.97 -6.46 0.27
CA ALA A 144 7.75 -7.71 0.98
C ALA A 144 9.08 -8.38 1.35
N PRO A 145 9.13 -9.20 2.41
CA PRO A 145 10.34 -9.93 2.78
C PRO A 145 10.85 -10.89 1.69
N SER A 146 9.96 -11.39 0.84
CA SER A 146 10.32 -12.25 -0.29
C SER A 146 11.23 -11.58 -1.32
N ALA A 147 11.14 -10.25 -1.47
CA ALA A 147 12.01 -9.48 -2.33
C ALA A 147 13.45 -9.38 -1.82
N LEU A 148 13.66 -9.60 -0.52
CA LEU A 148 14.96 -9.47 0.14
C LEU A 148 15.64 -10.81 0.38
N ARG A 149 14.87 -11.86 0.68
CA ARG A 149 15.39 -13.15 1.16
C ARG A 149 14.99 -14.32 0.28
N GLY A 150 14.21 -14.05 -0.77
CA GLY A 150 13.58 -15.11 -1.55
C GLY A 150 12.44 -15.80 -0.78
N SER A 151 11.61 -16.51 -1.51
CA SER A 151 10.49 -17.24 -0.95
C SER A 151 9.91 -18.19 -1.99
N PHE A 152 9.73 -19.46 -1.63
CA PHE A 152 9.11 -20.43 -2.53
C PHE A 152 7.69 -20.03 -2.91
N GLY A 153 7.36 -20.19 -4.19
CA GLY A 153 6.02 -20.09 -4.70
C GLY A 153 5.55 -18.67 -5.10
N VAL A 154 6.43 -17.65 -5.06
CA VAL A 154 6.08 -16.24 -5.28
C VAL A 154 7.16 -15.47 -6.04
N ALA A 155 7.79 -16.07 -7.05
CA ALA A 155 8.91 -15.44 -7.74
C ALA A 155 8.52 -14.17 -8.51
N ASP A 156 7.37 -14.18 -9.19
CA ASP A 156 6.75 -13.02 -9.85
C ASP A 156 6.46 -11.88 -8.88
N TYR A 157 5.84 -12.19 -7.76
CA TYR A 157 5.57 -11.25 -6.68
C TYR A 157 6.86 -10.68 -6.08
N ALA A 158 7.85 -11.52 -5.80
CA ALA A 158 9.14 -11.09 -5.26
C ALA A 158 9.88 -10.15 -6.23
N ALA A 159 9.84 -10.43 -7.54
CA ALA A 159 10.40 -9.57 -8.57
C ALA A 159 9.72 -8.19 -8.59
N ALA A 160 8.37 -8.16 -8.57
CA ALA A 160 7.60 -6.91 -8.51
C ALA A 160 7.94 -6.11 -7.25
N LYS A 161 8.02 -6.75 -6.08
CA LYS A 161 8.35 -6.09 -4.81
C LYS A 161 9.81 -5.61 -4.74
N GLY A 162 10.74 -6.32 -5.37
CA GLY A 162 12.11 -5.85 -5.59
C GLY A 162 12.17 -4.61 -6.46
N GLY A 163 11.40 -4.59 -7.54
CA GLY A 163 11.23 -3.42 -8.41
C GLY A 163 10.69 -2.20 -7.66
N ILE A 164 9.73 -2.40 -6.75
CA ILE A 164 9.18 -1.31 -5.91
C ILE A 164 10.26 -0.73 -4.98
N ILE A 165 11.14 -1.54 -4.40
CA ILE A 165 12.24 -1.04 -3.56
C ILE A 165 13.17 -0.14 -4.39
N ALA A 166 13.57 -0.57 -5.57
CA ALA A 166 14.40 0.22 -6.48
C ALA A 166 13.69 1.51 -6.92
N PHE A 167 12.41 1.41 -7.31
CA PHE A 167 11.57 2.54 -7.69
C PHE A 167 11.46 3.57 -6.55
N THR A 168 11.26 3.12 -5.31
CA THR A 168 11.18 3.99 -4.13
C THR A 168 12.43 4.86 -3.98
N LYS A 169 13.61 4.26 -4.09
CA LYS A 169 14.90 4.98 -3.97
C LYS A 169 15.08 6.03 -5.05
N ASN A 170 14.76 5.69 -6.30
CA ASN A 170 14.86 6.63 -7.42
C ASN A 170 13.84 7.77 -7.28
N ALA A 171 12.58 7.45 -6.99
CA ALA A 171 11.55 8.46 -6.79
C ALA A 171 11.88 9.40 -5.62
N ALA A 172 12.43 8.88 -4.52
CA ALA A 172 12.89 9.70 -3.39
C ALA A 172 13.98 10.69 -3.80
N SER A 173 14.95 10.27 -4.61
CA SER A 173 16.01 11.14 -5.13
C SER A 173 15.45 12.24 -6.02
N GLU A 174 14.61 11.89 -7.00
CA GLU A 174 14.04 12.85 -7.96
C GLU A 174 13.07 13.86 -7.32
N LEU A 175 12.36 13.46 -6.27
CA LEU A 175 11.31 14.28 -5.67
C LEU A 175 11.79 15.08 -4.44
N SER A 176 13.02 14.89 -3.99
CA SER A 176 13.61 15.56 -2.83
C SER A 176 13.56 17.09 -2.91
N ALA A 177 13.86 17.65 -4.09
CA ALA A 177 13.82 19.10 -4.34
C ALA A 177 12.44 19.73 -4.17
N TYR A 178 11.39 18.93 -4.13
CA TYR A 178 10.00 19.36 -3.96
C TYR A 178 9.45 19.10 -2.55
N ASN A 179 10.31 18.66 -1.62
CA ASN A 179 9.91 18.26 -0.28
C ASN A 179 8.84 17.14 -0.29
N ILE A 180 9.03 16.15 -1.17
CA ILE A 180 8.21 14.95 -1.25
C ILE A 180 9.05 13.76 -0.79
N GLN A 181 8.65 13.12 0.31
CA GLN A 181 9.31 11.94 0.84
C GLN A 181 8.66 10.68 0.23
N VAL A 182 9.51 9.76 -0.22
CA VAL A 182 9.08 8.47 -0.75
C VAL A 182 9.78 7.36 0.01
N ASN A 183 9.00 6.56 0.75
CA ASN A 183 9.54 5.48 1.56
C ASN A 183 8.81 4.16 1.28
N CYS A 184 9.36 3.07 1.79
CA CYS A 184 8.83 1.74 1.58
C CYS A 184 8.71 0.98 2.91
N ILE A 185 7.61 0.25 3.09
CA ILE A 185 7.41 -0.66 4.21
C ILE A 185 7.36 -2.09 3.66
N SER A 186 8.07 -3.00 4.32
CA SER A 186 7.99 -4.45 4.12
C SER A 186 7.24 -5.07 5.30
N PRO A 187 5.89 -5.12 5.24
CA PRO A 187 5.09 -5.54 6.36
C PRO A 187 4.98 -7.06 6.43
N VAL A 188 4.87 -7.57 7.67
CA VAL A 188 4.47 -8.95 7.95
C VAL A 188 3.31 -8.89 8.93
N ALA A 189 2.11 -9.25 8.48
CA ALA A 189 0.91 -9.23 9.30
C ALA A 189 0.02 -10.45 8.99
N ASP A 190 -0.88 -10.74 9.92
CA ASP A 190 -1.91 -11.77 9.73
C ASP A 190 -2.95 -11.26 8.73
N THR A 191 -2.95 -11.86 7.56
CA THR A 191 -3.84 -11.50 6.45
C THR A 191 -4.16 -12.77 5.66
N ARG A 192 -5.25 -12.74 4.91
CA ARG A 192 -5.59 -13.84 3.99
C ARG A 192 -4.39 -14.22 3.08
N MET A 193 -3.62 -13.23 2.63
CA MET A 193 -2.46 -13.46 1.77
C MET A 193 -1.34 -14.25 2.49
N THR A 194 -1.06 -13.96 3.75
CA THR A 194 -0.07 -14.69 4.56
C THR A 194 -0.54 -16.08 4.94
N GLU A 195 -1.84 -16.26 5.19
CA GLU A 195 -2.45 -17.56 5.43
C GLU A 195 -2.36 -18.47 4.20
N GLU A 196 -2.79 -17.98 3.05
CA GLU A 196 -2.72 -18.70 1.76
C GLU A 196 -1.29 -19.13 1.42
N LEU A 197 -0.32 -18.22 1.57
CA LEU A 197 1.10 -18.51 1.33
C LEU A 197 1.64 -19.57 2.30
N THR A 198 1.27 -19.48 3.58
CA THR A 198 1.70 -20.43 4.60
C THR A 198 1.13 -21.83 4.34
N LYS A 199 -0.16 -21.90 3.97
CA LYS A 199 -0.83 -23.14 3.59
C LYS A 199 -0.17 -23.78 2.36
N PHE A 200 0.01 -23.02 1.30
CA PHE A 200 0.64 -23.48 0.07
C PHE A 200 2.04 -24.06 0.30
N ARG A 201 2.88 -23.39 1.09
CA ARG A 201 4.23 -23.84 1.39
C ARG A 201 4.25 -25.12 2.21
N ARG A 202 3.32 -25.26 3.14
CA ARG A 202 3.19 -26.49 3.92
C ARG A 202 2.87 -27.67 3.01
N GLU A 203 1.93 -27.50 2.10
CA GLU A 203 1.50 -28.54 1.17
C GLU A 203 2.62 -28.90 0.18
N ALA A 204 3.29 -27.90 -0.39
CA ALA A 204 4.29 -28.08 -1.44
C ALA A 204 5.65 -28.60 -0.91
N LEU A 205 6.06 -28.21 0.30
CA LEU A 205 7.39 -28.53 0.83
C LEU A 205 7.37 -29.57 1.96
N GLY A 206 6.20 -30.07 2.35
CA GLY A 206 6.06 -31.03 3.45
C GLY A 206 6.57 -30.52 4.80
N ILE A 207 6.64 -29.18 4.99
CA ILE A 207 7.21 -28.57 6.19
C ILE A 207 6.18 -28.62 7.31
N ALA A 208 6.53 -29.27 8.44
CA ALA A 208 5.73 -29.21 9.64
C ALA A 208 5.55 -27.75 10.12
N ARG A 209 4.37 -27.44 10.63
CA ARG A 209 4.01 -26.09 11.11
C ARG A 209 5.02 -25.59 12.15
N ARG A 210 5.90 -24.64 11.79
CA ARG A 210 6.35 -23.66 12.77
C ARG A 210 5.23 -22.63 12.87
N GLU A 211 4.60 -22.55 14.02
CA GLU A 211 3.65 -21.47 14.33
C GLU A 211 4.44 -20.17 14.32
N ARG A 212 4.40 -19.47 13.17
CA ARG A 212 4.76 -18.07 13.17
C ARG A 212 3.49 -17.33 13.58
N GLU A 213 3.49 -16.74 14.72
CA GLU A 213 2.48 -15.79 15.10
C GLU A 213 2.70 -14.54 14.25
N PHE A 214 1.73 -14.22 13.38
CA PHE A 214 1.69 -12.97 12.67
C PHE A 214 0.93 -11.97 13.52
N VAL A 215 1.44 -10.75 13.59
CA VAL A 215 0.72 -9.66 14.27
C VAL A 215 -0.50 -9.22 13.45
N ALA A 216 -1.55 -8.76 14.13
CA ALA A 216 -2.71 -8.19 13.45
C ALA A 216 -2.31 -6.94 12.60
N PRO A 217 -3.00 -6.67 11.48
CA PRO A 217 -2.70 -5.51 10.62
C PRO A 217 -2.69 -4.17 11.38
N GLU A 218 -3.53 -4.04 12.40
CA GLU A 218 -3.64 -2.84 13.23
C GLU A 218 -2.34 -2.54 14.01
N VAL A 219 -1.57 -3.57 14.38
CA VAL A 219 -0.29 -3.43 15.11
C VAL A 219 0.78 -2.77 14.24
N ILE A 220 0.70 -2.94 12.93
CA ILE A 220 1.69 -2.35 12.01
C ILE A 220 1.26 -1.00 11.44
N ALA A 221 -0.01 -0.62 11.54
CA ALA A 221 -0.54 0.66 11.03
C ALA A 221 0.21 1.90 11.58
N PRO A 222 0.70 1.95 12.84
CA PRO A 222 1.53 3.06 13.33
C PRO A 222 2.81 3.31 12.53
N ALA A 223 3.41 2.30 11.91
CA ALA A 223 4.58 2.52 11.05
C ALA A 223 4.23 3.30 9.76
N PHE A 224 3.01 3.12 9.25
CA PHE A 224 2.50 3.92 8.13
C PHE A 224 2.20 5.35 8.57
N LEU A 225 1.65 5.53 9.78
CA LEU A 225 1.39 6.85 10.35
C LEU A 225 2.71 7.63 10.50
N PHE A 226 3.77 7.03 11.04
CA PHE A 226 5.09 7.65 11.12
C PHE A 226 5.54 8.21 9.76
N PHE A 227 5.44 7.43 8.67
CA PHE A 227 5.82 7.91 7.35
C PHE A 227 4.84 8.94 6.74
N ALA A 228 3.62 9.03 7.25
CA ALA A 228 2.62 10.00 6.80
C ALA A 228 2.73 11.37 7.51
N THR A 229 3.38 11.42 8.67
CA THR A 229 3.49 12.62 9.53
C THR A 229 4.78 13.41 9.31
N ALA A 230 4.91 14.53 10.02
CA ALA A 230 6.10 15.37 10.01
C ALA A 230 7.32 14.69 10.66
N ASP A 231 7.12 13.69 11.51
CA ASP A 231 8.20 12.95 12.17
C ASP A 231 9.16 12.27 11.19
N SER A 232 8.68 12.02 9.96
CA SER A 232 9.48 11.45 8.89
C SER A 232 9.92 12.47 7.81
N ASP A 233 9.85 13.78 8.06
CA ASP A 233 10.20 14.79 7.04
C ASP A 233 11.66 14.71 6.58
N LEU A 234 12.56 14.17 7.42
CA LEU A 234 13.97 13.95 7.09
C LEU A 234 14.26 12.51 6.60
N VAL A 235 13.23 11.67 6.46
CA VAL A 235 13.38 10.27 6.04
C VAL A 235 12.82 10.09 4.65
N SER A 236 13.68 9.76 3.68
CA SER A 236 13.28 9.47 2.29
C SER A 236 14.18 8.41 1.67
N GLY A 237 13.64 7.60 0.78
CA GLY A 237 14.34 6.50 0.12
C GLY A 237 14.59 5.28 1.01
N GLN A 238 14.01 5.23 2.20
CA GLN A 238 14.22 4.15 3.15
C GLN A 238 13.22 3.02 2.97
N MET A 239 13.67 1.81 3.30
CA MET A 239 12.82 0.64 3.42
C MET A 239 12.97 0.06 4.82
N ILE A 240 11.84 -0.09 5.52
CA ILE A 240 11.80 -0.70 6.85
C ILE A 240 10.96 -1.98 6.83
N GLU A 241 11.37 -2.95 7.64
CA GLU A 241 10.58 -4.15 7.89
C GLU A 241 9.80 -3.99 9.19
N VAL A 242 8.51 -4.35 9.18
CA VAL A 242 7.61 -4.24 10.34
C VAL A 242 6.79 -5.51 10.54
N GLY A 243 6.43 -5.80 11.79
CA GLY A 243 5.60 -6.95 12.15
C GLY A 243 6.37 -8.26 12.26
N ARG A 244 7.70 -8.20 12.37
CA ARG A 244 8.54 -9.36 12.66
C ARG A 244 8.84 -9.39 14.14
N VAL A 245 8.26 -10.37 14.82
CA VAL A 245 8.59 -10.73 16.20
C VAL A 245 9.49 -11.98 16.18
#